data_83b374f82f0cdbefb1229abd5c935535
#
_entry.id   83b374f82f0cdbefb1229abd5c935535
#
_cell.length_a   1.000
_cell.length_b   1.000
_cell.length_c   1.000
_cell.angle_alpha   90.00
_cell.angle_beta   90.00
_cell.angle_gamma   90.00
#
_symmetry.space_group_name_H-M   'P 1'
#
loop_
_entity.id
_entity.type
_entity.pdbx_description
1 polymer ?
#
loop_
_entity_poly.entity_id
_entity_poly.type
_entity_poly.pdbx_seq_one_letter_code
_entity_poly.pdbx_strand_id
1 'polypeptide(L)'
;MVPFFTRERFGRPQFLAGCLLLAFLAQCLWLVGKGARPGTLDVSEIYRLERGAALWQGRGSGPDANVPVPVPGLKNETDSALAPENGGYDAHHSPLWYLIASAPLHLRQVALQPENIRSLHWLAGAPFLIFGLLLGASLWYVARRLFGNAGGYIALVLYCFSPGILRASALFSAEPEGGAAWGAFGAIFTAIAVAHTLYAPREVILWNWRRILLLSLSLVLAVGSQFSLVVVVPLALAFMLYLAPTRRIAAFVIWIVACAIALLLWYASYFFHARAFWQGMVHGSFLGISWPAYTMPGAYHQVLAQLGQASPALVVALPVALITYFSWRRARYFGNTAPLLVAVLFLALAIGTPHYPGLGFQFMAVPFLFVFVAGIAADLLETRHRQITLAAILGLLVASAAWNLWELARVA
;
A
#
# COMPACT_ATOMS: atom_id res chain seq x y z
N MET A 1 -20.72 26.44 -23.27
CA MET A 1 -20.15 25.80 -22.06
C MET A 1 -21.21 24.87 -21.47
N VAL A 2 -20.96 23.56 -21.39
CA VAL A 2 -21.88 22.64 -20.71
C VAL A 2 -21.76 22.87 -19.20
N PRO A 3 -22.85 23.17 -18.48
CA PRO A 3 -22.78 23.45 -17.05
C PRO A 3 -22.16 22.26 -16.30
N PHE A 4 -21.26 22.57 -15.37
CA PHE A 4 -20.50 21.55 -14.60
C PHE A 4 -21.43 20.65 -13.76
N PHE A 5 -22.53 21.23 -13.27
CA PHE A 5 -23.55 20.56 -12.47
C PHE A 5 -24.73 20.10 -13.32
N THR A 6 -24.61 18.99 -14.04
CA THR A 6 -25.70 18.35 -14.75
C THR A 6 -26.05 17.02 -14.10
N ARG A 7 -27.35 16.61 -14.16
CA ARG A 7 -27.82 15.30 -13.65
C ARG A 7 -27.01 14.13 -14.23
N GLU A 8 -26.57 14.24 -15.48
CA GLU A 8 -25.73 13.24 -16.15
C GLU A 8 -24.33 13.12 -15.54
N ARG A 9 -23.76 14.19 -14.99
CA ARG A 9 -22.45 14.16 -14.34
C ARG A 9 -22.53 13.67 -12.91
N PHE A 10 -23.56 14.07 -12.14
CA PHE A 10 -23.79 13.58 -10.78
C PHE A 10 -24.22 12.11 -10.74
N GLY A 11 -24.88 11.59 -11.78
CA GLY A 11 -25.20 10.17 -11.92
C GLY A 11 -24.03 9.28 -12.32
N ARG A 12 -22.83 9.86 -12.56
CA ARG A 12 -21.66 9.04 -12.91
C ARG A 12 -21.10 8.31 -11.69
N PRO A 13 -20.71 7.05 -11.85
CA PRO A 13 -20.13 6.26 -10.75
C PRO A 13 -18.91 6.92 -10.09
N GLN A 14 -18.14 7.69 -10.86
CA GLN A 14 -16.98 8.42 -10.38
C GLN A 14 -17.30 9.48 -9.33
N PHE A 15 -18.49 10.08 -9.39
CA PHE A 15 -18.88 11.11 -8.43
C PHE A 15 -19.02 10.54 -7.02
N LEU A 16 -19.77 9.45 -6.86
CA LEU A 16 -19.91 8.79 -5.56
C LEU A 16 -18.57 8.25 -5.02
N ALA A 17 -17.73 7.71 -5.90
CA ALA A 17 -16.38 7.29 -5.52
C ALA A 17 -15.53 8.48 -5.04
N GLY A 18 -15.65 9.62 -5.73
CA GLY A 18 -15.01 10.87 -5.28
C GLY A 18 -15.49 11.34 -3.91
N CYS A 19 -16.81 11.28 -3.64
CA CYS A 19 -17.36 11.59 -2.32
C CYS A 19 -16.81 10.67 -1.21
N LEU A 20 -16.69 9.36 -1.48
CA LEU A 20 -16.11 8.41 -0.53
C LEU A 20 -14.63 8.69 -0.27
N LEU A 21 -13.85 9.00 -1.30
CA LEU A 21 -12.45 9.39 -1.14
C LEU A 21 -12.30 10.73 -0.40
N LEU A 22 -13.21 11.68 -0.59
CA LEU A 22 -13.25 12.92 0.20
C LEU A 22 -13.61 12.64 1.66
N ALA A 23 -14.51 11.69 1.94
CA ALA A 23 -14.81 11.26 3.30
C ALA A 23 -13.58 10.58 3.95
N PHE A 24 -12.84 9.76 3.19
CA PHE A 24 -11.57 9.18 3.63
C PHE A 24 -10.55 10.28 3.95
N LEU A 25 -10.38 11.24 3.05
CA LEU A 25 -9.50 12.39 3.24
C LEU A 25 -9.86 13.17 4.52
N ALA A 26 -11.14 13.46 4.72
CA ALA A 26 -11.61 14.19 5.89
C ALA A 26 -11.30 13.44 7.19
N GLN A 27 -11.46 12.12 7.24
CA GLN A 27 -11.10 11.29 8.38
C GLN A 27 -9.58 11.31 8.65
N CYS A 28 -8.76 11.19 7.60
CA CYS A 28 -7.30 11.28 7.72
C CYS A 28 -6.86 12.67 8.22
N LEU A 29 -7.42 13.75 7.66
CA LEU A 29 -7.12 15.12 8.11
C LEU A 29 -7.52 15.36 9.56
N TRP A 30 -8.65 14.77 9.98
CA TRP A 30 -9.06 14.78 11.39
C TRP A 30 -8.03 14.11 12.28
N LEU A 31 -7.55 12.92 11.92
CA LEU A 31 -6.53 12.18 12.69
C LEU A 31 -5.20 12.93 12.74
N VAL A 32 -4.71 13.47 11.62
CA VAL A 32 -3.49 14.29 11.57
C VAL A 32 -3.64 15.51 12.47
N GLY A 33 -4.80 16.19 12.42
CA GLY A 33 -5.07 17.37 13.27
C GLY A 33 -5.06 17.06 14.75
N LYS A 34 -5.49 15.85 15.16
CA LYS A 34 -5.45 15.39 16.55
C LYS A 34 -4.06 14.93 16.99
N GLY A 35 -3.33 14.26 16.10
CA GLY A 35 -1.94 13.82 16.35
C GLY A 35 -0.92 14.97 16.38
N ALA A 36 -1.25 16.13 15.83
CA ALA A 36 -0.36 17.31 15.78
C ALA A 36 -0.24 18.05 17.15
N ARG A 37 -0.43 17.35 18.26
CA ARG A 37 -0.21 17.90 19.60
C ARG A 37 1.28 17.88 19.97
N PRO A 38 1.80 18.87 20.73
CA PRO A 38 3.18 18.87 21.18
C PRO A 38 3.54 17.57 21.93
N GLY A 39 4.62 16.91 21.55
CA GLY A 39 5.10 15.68 22.19
C GLY A 39 4.57 14.37 21.61
N THR A 40 3.80 14.40 20.51
CA THR A 40 3.22 13.20 19.90
C THR A 40 4.06 12.61 18.75
N LEU A 41 5.10 13.28 18.26
CA LEU A 41 6.05 12.69 17.31
C LEU A 41 6.90 11.65 18.04
N ASP A 42 6.89 10.44 17.48
CA ASP A 42 7.75 9.37 17.97
C ASP A 42 9.22 9.67 17.56
N VAL A 43 10.16 9.25 18.41
CA VAL A 43 11.60 9.41 18.17
C VAL A 43 12.00 8.77 16.84
N SER A 44 11.39 7.63 16.52
CA SER A 44 11.61 6.91 15.27
C SER A 44 11.17 7.72 14.04
N GLU A 45 10.06 8.44 14.12
CA GLU A 45 9.57 9.30 13.02
C GLU A 45 10.55 10.48 12.78
N ILE A 46 10.98 11.12 13.86
CA ILE A 46 11.95 12.24 13.76
C ILE A 46 13.24 11.75 13.10
N TYR A 47 13.78 10.62 13.55
CA TYR A 47 15.00 10.03 12.99
C TYR A 47 14.87 9.76 11.48
N ARG A 48 13.73 9.19 11.04
CA ARG A 48 13.48 8.90 9.62
C ARG A 48 13.38 10.17 8.78
N LEU A 49 12.73 11.21 9.30
CA LEU A 49 12.63 12.51 8.64
C LEU A 49 13.98 13.21 8.56
N GLU A 50 14.80 13.15 9.60
CA GLU A 50 16.17 13.70 9.61
C GLU A 50 17.07 13.01 8.61
N ARG A 51 16.98 11.66 8.54
CA ARG A 51 17.71 10.89 7.54
C ARG A 51 17.33 11.30 6.12
N GLY A 52 16.04 11.47 5.86
CA GLY A 52 15.57 11.97 4.57
C GLY A 52 16.03 13.40 4.26
N ALA A 53 16.00 14.29 5.23
CA ALA A 53 16.50 15.65 5.08
C ALA A 53 18.02 15.70 4.81
N ALA A 54 18.79 14.84 5.48
CA ALA A 54 20.24 14.70 5.23
C ALA A 54 20.52 14.18 3.80
N LEU A 55 19.75 13.22 3.30
CA LEU A 55 19.84 12.74 1.92
C LEU A 55 19.59 13.85 0.91
N TRP A 56 18.57 14.70 1.10
CA TRP A 56 18.30 15.84 0.23
C TRP A 56 19.43 16.88 0.22
N GLN A 57 20.17 16.97 1.32
CA GLN A 57 21.34 17.86 1.44
C GLN A 57 22.65 17.24 0.93
N GLY A 58 22.58 16.04 0.34
CA GLY A 58 23.77 15.32 -0.14
C GLY A 58 24.65 14.73 0.96
N ARG A 59 24.23 14.81 2.24
CA ARG A 59 25.02 14.31 3.38
C ARG A 59 24.85 12.82 3.64
N GLY A 60 23.91 12.18 2.97
CA GLY A 60 23.51 10.82 3.26
C GLY A 60 23.97 9.77 2.25
N SER A 61 24.84 10.10 1.30
CA SER A 61 25.26 9.19 0.23
C SER A 61 26.64 8.56 0.38
N GLY A 62 27.33 8.86 1.50
CA GLY A 62 28.67 8.33 1.79
C GLY A 62 28.70 7.37 2.98
N PRO A 63 29.85 6.73 3.27
CA PRO A 63 30.01 5.89 4.46
C PRO A 63 29.76 6.62 5.79
N ASP A 64 29.81 7.96 5.79
CA ASP A 64 29.52 8.80 6.95
C ASP A 64 28.02 9.14 7.10
N ALA A 65 27.18 8.67 6.21
CA ALA A 65 25.73 8.85 6.22
C ALA A 65 25.02 8.25 7.44
N ASN A 66 25.73 7.55 8.25
CA ASN A 66 25.25 6.71 9.33
C ASN A 66 25.48 7.27 10.72
N VAL A 67 26.06 8.47 10.82
CA VAL A 67 26.21 9.12 12.12
C VAL A 67 24.86 9.70 12.50
N PRO A 68 24.21 9.22 13.59
CA PRO A 68 23.01 9.84 14.11
C PRO A 68 23.33 11.31 14.41
N VAL A 69 22.62 12.22 13.75
CA VAL A 69 22.74 13.64 14.11
C VAL A 69 22.04 13.79 15.46
N PRO A 70 22.74 14.24 16.53
CA PRO A 70 22.12 14.44 17.83
C PRO A 70 21.00 15.46 17.69
N VAL A 71 19.77 15.09 18.02
CA VAL A 71 18.66 16.04 18.06
C VAL A 71 18.80 16.87 19.34
N PRO A 72 18.96 18.19 19.26
CA PRO A 72 19.05 19.04 20.44
C PRO A 72 17.75 18.92 21.25
N GLY A 73 17.84 18.41 22.47
CA GLY A 73 16.71 18.29 23.40
C GLY A 73 16.15 16.88 23.61
N LEU A 74 16.53 15.89 22.81
CA LEU A 74 16.30 14.48 23.15
C LEU A 74 17.46 14.00 24.02
N LYS A 75 17.17 13.57 25.24
CA LYS A 75 18.15 12.90 26.08
C LYS A 75 18.66 11.67 25.34
N ASN A 76 19.98 11.47 25.39
CA ASN A 76 20.73 10.33 24.83
C ASN A 76 20.32 9.00 25.48
N GLU A 77 19.06 8.63 25.47
CA GLU A 77 18.66 7.25 25.57
C GLU A 77 18.89 6.66 24.19
N THR A 78 20.12 6.22 24.03
CA THR A 78 20.53 5.33 22.95
C THR A 78 19.69 4.06 23.08
N ASP A 79 18.50 4.10 22.55
CA ASP A 79 17.74 2.91 22.28
C ASP A 79 18.53 2.14 21.24
N SER A 80 19.26 1.14 21.72
CA SER A 80 20.02 0.18 20.90
C SER A 80 19.16 -0.51 19.84
N ALA A 81 17.84 -0.39 19.95
CA ALA A 81 16.86 -0.87 18.98
C ALA A 81 16.78 -0.02 17.70
N LEU A 82 17.24 1.25 17.73
CA LEU A 82 17.25 2.15 16.57
C LEU A 82 18.66 2.29 15.96
N ALA A 83 19.69 1.82 16.63
CA ALA A 83 21.03 1.72 16.06
C ALA A 83 20.99 0.68 14.94
N PRO A 84 21.39 1.04 13.71
CA PRO A 84 21.43 0.07 12.63
C PRO A 84 22.40 -1.05 12.98
N GLU A 85 21.88 -2.26 13.10
CA GLU A 85 22.64 -3.47 13.46
C GLU A 85 23.81 -3.76 12.49
N ASN A 86 23.80 -3.15 11.31
CA ASN A 86 24.73 -3.41 10.22
C ASN A 86 25.51 -2.16 9.77
N GLY A 87 26.23 -1.51 10.68
CA GLY A 87 27.14 -0.40 10.29
C GLY A 87 26.44 0.79 9.66
N GLY A 88 25.17 1.01 9.99
CA GLY A 88 24.42 2.19 9.56
C GLY A 88 23.53 2.02 8.36
N TYR A 89 23.46 0.84 7.72
CA TYR A 89 22.54 0.57 6.62
C TYR A 89 21.19 0.11 7.15
N ASP A 90 20.11 0.71 6.62
CA ASP A 90 18.77 0.19 6.87
C ASP A 90 18.58 -1.12 6.09
N ALA A 91 18.33 -2.20 6.81
CA ALA A 91 18.16 -3.52 6.21
C ALA A 91 16.80 -3.67 5.49
N HIS A 92 15.82 -2.82 5.78
CA HIS A 92 14.44 -3.02 5.32
C HIS A 92 13.99 -2.00 4.27
N HIS A 93 14.55 -0.78 4.26
CA HIS A 93 14.10 0.32 3.43
C HIS A 93 15.24 0.95 2.64
N SER A 94 14.93 1.45 1.45
CA SER A 94 15.91 2.17 0.62
C SER A 94 15.83 3.70 0.85
N PRO A 95 16.84 4.46 0.37
CA PRO A 95 16.80 5.92 0.37
C PRO A 95 15.54 6.50 -0.28
N LEU A 96 14.95 5.83 -1.26
CA LEU A 96 13.73 6.27 -1.93
C LEU A 96 12.63 6.60 -0.93
N TRP A 97 12.44 5.73 0.07
CA TRP A 97 11.44 5.88 1.10
C TRP A 97 11.65 7.16 1.92
N TYR A 98 12.88 7.37 2.41
CA TYR A 98 13.25 8.55 3.20
C TYR A 98 13.14 9.84 2.40
N LEU A 99 13.51 9.81 1.11
CA LEU A 99 13.38 10.96 0.21
C LEU A 99 11.92 11.35 0.02
N ILE A 100 11.02 10.35 -0.17
CA ILE A 100 9.58 10.61 -0.30
C ILE A 100 9.01 11.18 0.99
N ALA A 101 9.32 10.58 2.15
CA ALA A 101 8.82 11.03 3.45
C ALA A 101 9.20 12.47 3.77
N SER A 102 10.44 12.86 3.47
CA SER A 102 10.99 14.18 3.80
C SER A 102 10.84 15.21 2.68
N ALA A 103 10.39 14.82 1.46
CA ALA A 103 10.27 15.74 0.33
C ALA A 103 9.46 17.01 0.63
N PRO A 104 8.29 16.97 1.30
CA PRO A 104 7.54 18.19 1.61
C PRO A 104 8.28 19.13 2.57
N LEU A 105 9.07 18.58 3.50
CA LEU A 105 9.88 19.35 4.44
C LEU A 105 11.01 20.08 3.71
N HIS A 106 11.69 19.38 2.79
CA HIS A 106 12.74 19.96 1.96
C HIS A 106 12.19 21.08 1.06
N LEU A 107 11.05 20.86 0.40
CA LEU A 107 10.40 21.84 -0.47
C LEU A 107 9.95 23.11 0.28
N ARG A 108 9.53 22.98 1.53
CA ARG A 108 9.09 24.09 2.39
C ARG A 108 10.20 24.67 3.25
N GLN A 109 11.40 24.09 3.23
CA GLN A 109 12.56 24.48 4.04
C GLN A 109 12.22 24.58 5.55
N VAL A 110 11.37 23.68 6.04
CA VAL A 110 10.99 23.65 7.46
C VAL A 110 12.06 22.92 8.24
N ALA A 111 12.63 23.62 9.24
CA ALA A 111 13.60 23.02 10.15
C ALA A 111 12.91 22.03 11.10
N LEU A 112 13.58 20.90 11.36
CA LEU A 112 13.16 19.87 12.32
C LEU A 112 13.41 20.39 13.76
N GLN A 113 12.57 21.32 14.20
CA GLN A 113 12.63 21.93 15.53
C GLN A 113 11.31 21.70 16.27
N PRO A 114 11.34 21.53 17.61
CA PRO A 114 10.13 21.32 18.42
C PRO A 114 9.05 22.39 18.21
N GLU A 115 9.47 23.62 17.90
CA GLU A 115 8.56 24.75 17.64
C GLU A 115 7.71 24.55 16.39
N ASN A 116 8.18 23.73 15.43
CA ASN A 116 7.54 23.46 14.15
C ASN A 116 6.72 22.15 14.14
N ILE A 117 6.56 21.47 15.27
CA ILE A 117 5.92 20.14 15.38
C ILE A 117 4.62 20.05 14.60
N ARG A 118 3.73 21.05 14.73
CA ARG A 118 2.46 21.07 14.03
C ARG A 118 2.61 21.08 12.50
N SER A 119 3.53 21.89 11.99
CA SER A 119 3.84 21.95 10.56
C SER A 119 4.52 20.68 10.07
N LEU A 120 5.38 20.08 10.91
CA LEU A 120 6.07 18.82 10.62
C LEU A 120 5.07 17.68 10.42
N HIS A 121 4.08 17.51 11.32
CA HIS A 121 3.05 16.50 11.18
C HIS A 121 2.26 16.60 9.85
N TRP A 122 1.85 17.82 9.49
CA TRP A 122 1.10 18.02 8.25
C TRP A 122 1.94 17.76 7.01
N LEU A 123 3.17 18.21 7.00
CA LEU A 123 4.06 18.04 5.85
C LEU A 123 4.55 16.59 5.73
N ALA A 124 4.95 15.97 6.84
CA ALA A 124 5.38 14.59 6.85
C ALA A 124 4.24 13.63 6.50
N GLY A 125 3.02 13.89 6.95
CA GLY A 125 1.84 13.08 6.63
C GLY A 125 1.37 13.18 5.17
N ALA A 126 1.73 14.27 4.45
CA ALA A 126 1.18 14.51 3.12
C ALA A 126 1.47 13.40 2.09
N PRO A 127 2.69 12.82 1.97
CA PRO A 127 2.96 11.74 1.04
C PRO A 127 2.11 10.48 1.32
N PHE A 128 1.91 10.14 2.59
CA PHE A 128 1.16 8.96 3.02
C PHE A 128 -0.31 9.12 2.74
N LEU A 129 -0.84 10.31 2.98
CA LEU A 129 -2.20 10.67 2.63
C LEU A 129 -2.44 10.56 1.12
N ILE A 130 -1.48 11.02 0.31
CA ILE A 130 -1.54 10.88 -1.15
C ILE A 130 -1.52 9.41 -1.54
N PHE A 131 -0.63 8.59 -0.96
CA PHE A 131 -0.60 7.15 -1.24
C PHE A 131 -1.89 6.45 -0.81
N GLY A 132 -2.45 6.81 0.34
CA GLY A 132 -3.75 6.31 0.78
C GLY A 132 -4.87 6.63 -0.21
N LEU A 133 -4.95 7.87 -0.72
CA LEU A 133 -5.90 8.26 -1.73
C LEU A 133 -5.70 7.53 -3.06
N LEU A 134 -4.45 7.40 -3.51
CA LEU A 134 -4.10 6.70 -4.74
C LEU A 134 -4.42 5.20 -4.65
N LEU A 135 -4.17 4.58 -3.51
CA LEU A 135 -4.52 3.18 -3.27
C LEU A 135 -6.04 2.98 -3.29
N GLY A 136 -6.80 3.83 -2.58
CA GLY A 136 -8.26 3.79 -2.58
C GLY A 136 -8.87 4.00 -3.97
N ALA A 137 -8.35 4.96 -4.74
CA ALA A 137 -8.79 5.21 -6.11
C ALA A 137 -8.46 4.02 -7.04
N SER A 138 -7.26 3.44 -6.90
CA SER A 138 -6.83 2.26 -7.66
C SER A 138 -7.67 1.03 -7.31
N LEU A 139 -7.95 0.83 -6.02
CA LEU A 139 -8.82 -0.24 -5.54
C LEU A 139 -10.23 -0.15 -6.15
N TRP A 140 -10.84 1.05 -6.09
CA TRP A 140 -12.14 1.29 -6.70
C TRP A 140 -12.13 1.02 -8.20
N TYR A 141 -11.12 1.52 -8.90
CA TYR A 141 -10.98 1.34 -10.35
C TYR A 141 -10.89 -0.14 -10.72
N VAL A 142 -10.00 -0.88 -10.04
CA VAL A 142 -9.79 -2.31 -10.29
C VAL A 142 -11.05 -3.13 -9.97
N ALA A 143 -11.60 -2.97 -8.77
CA ALA A 143 -12.80 -3.70 -8.36
C ALA A 143 -14.00 -3.41 -9.26
N ARG A 144 -14.17 -2.13 -9.67
CA ARG A 144 -15.20 -1.75 -10.64
C ARG A 144 -14.97 -2.39 -12.01
N ARG A 145 -13.72 -2.47 -12.45
CA ARG A 145 -13.38 -3.05 -13.74
C ARG A 145 -13.63 -4.56 -13.79
N LEU A 146 -13.42 -5.24 -12.67
CA LEU A 146 -13.61 -6.68 -12.54
C LEU A 146 -15.07 -7.06 -12.27
N PHE A 147 -15.78 -6.30 -11.43
CA PHE A 147 -17.07 -6.70 -10.84
C PHE A 147 -18.18 -5.66 -11.01
N GLY A 148 -17.98 -4.68 -11.87
CA GLY A 148 -18.95 -3.61 -12.09
C GLY A 148 -19.03 -2.60 -10.94
N ASN A 149 -20.03 -1.72 -10.99
CA ASN A 149 -20.14 -0.61 -10.04
C ASN A 149 -20.33 -1.09 -8.59
N ALA A 150 -21.09 -2.15 -8.37
CA ALA A 150 -21.34 -2.70 -7.04
C ALA A 150 -20.03 -3.14 -6.38
N GLY A 151 -19.22 -3.95 -7.08
CA GLY A 151 -17.92 -4.38 -6.57
C GLY A 151 -16.99 -3.20 -6.27
N GLY A 152 -16.95 -2.20 -7.17
CA GLY A 152 -16.15 -0.98 -6.94
C GLY A 152 -16.56 -0.24 -5.67
N TYR A 153 -17.85 -0.04 -5.42
CA TYR A 153 -18.31 0.66 -4.21
C TYR A 153 -18.11 -0.14 -2.94
N ILE A 154 -18.37 -1.45 -2.97
CA ILE A 154 -18.15 -2.31 -1.80
C ILE A 154 -16.67 -2.27 -1.38
N ALA A 155 -15.76 -2.46 -2.35
CA ALA A 155 -14.33 -2.40 -2.07
C ALA A 155 -13.91 -1.03 -1.49
N LEU A 156 -14.40 0.05 -2.09
CA LEU A 156 -14.04 1.40 -1.67
C LEU A 156 -14.60 1.75 -0.28
N VAL A 157 -15.83 1.35 0.05
CA VAL A 157 -16.40 1.59 1.39
C VAL A 157 -15.63 0.80 2.43
N LEU A 158 -15.32 -0.48 2.19
CA LEU A 158 -14.47 -1.28 3.07
C LEU A 158 -13.11 -0.60 3.31
N TYR A 159 -12.51 -0.03 2.27
CA TYR A 159 -11.26 0.69 2.34
C TYR A 159 -11.38 1.99 3.16
N CYS A 160 -12.32 2.85 2.80
CA CYS A 160 -12.47 4.19 3.39
C CYS A 160 -12.84 4.17 4.88
N PHE A 161 -13.43 3.08 5.36
CA PHE A 161 -13.83 2.91 6.76
C PHE A 161 -13.04 1.80 7.47
N SER A 162 -11.80 1.56 7.05
CA SER A 162 -10.87 0.64 7.71
C SER A 162 -9.93 1.40 8.64
N PRO A 163 -10.00 1.19 9.98
CA PRO A 163 -9.21 1.95 10.94
C PRO A 163 -7.69 1.85 10.71
N GLY A 164 -7.20 0.65 10.37
CA GLY A 164 -5.77 0.46 10.12
C GLY A 164 -5.28 1.20 8.88
N ILE A 165 -6.10 1.24 7.81
CA ILE A 165 -5.78 2.01 6.59
C ILE A 165 -5.74 3.52 6.89
N LEU A 166 -6.71 4.01 7.66
CA LEU A 166 -6.76 5.42 8.05
C LEU A 166 -5.56 5.80 8.91
N ARG A 167 -5.22 4.96 9.90
CA ARG A 167 -4.04 5.17 10.75
C ARG A 167 -2.75 5.17 9.96
N ALA A 168 -2.54 4.17 9.10
CA ALA A 168 -1.37 4.09 8.23
C ALA A 168 -1.24 5.28 7.26
N SER A 169 -2.38 5.91 6.88
CA SER A 169 -2.38 7.08 5.99
C SER A 169 -2.27 8.42 6.72
N ALA A 170 -2.49 8.45 8.05
CA ALA A 170 -2.59 9.70 8.81
C ALA A 170 -1.64 9.79 10.01
N LEU A 171 -1.45 8.69 10.77
CA LEU A 171 -0.70 8.70 12.03
C LEU A 171 0.72 8.15 11.89
N PHE A 172 0.91 7.18 11.01
CA PHE A 172 2.22 6.57 10.77
C PHE A 172 2.93 7.26 9.61
N SER A 173 3.14 8.56 9.75
CA SER A 173 3.64 9.42 8.67
C SER A 173 5.05 9.07 8.18
N ALA A 174 5.80 8.30 8.93
CA ALA A 174 7.12 7.84 8.50
C ALA A 174 7.19 6.34 8.19
N GLU A 175 6.05 5.63 8.12
CA GLU A 175 6.01 4.20 7.81
C GLU A 175 5.79 3.95 6.29
N PRO A 176 6.50 2.98 5.68
CA PRO A 176 6.50 2.75 4.23
C PRO A 176 5.23 2.11 3.68
N GLU A 177 4.37 1.55 4.55
CA GLU A 177 3.29 0.64 4.18
C GLU A 177 2.32 1.21 3.16
N GLY A 178 1.96 2.49 3.26
CA GLY A 178 1.03 3.12 2.31
C GLY A 178 1.58 3.14 0.88
N GLY A 179 2.82 3.57 0.71
CA GLY A 179 3.51 3.59 -0.59
C GLY A 179 3.82 2.19 -1.11
N ALA A 180 4.28 1.31 -0.21
CA ALA A 180 4.59 -0.08 -0.52
C ALA A 180 3.33 -0.86 -0.95
N ALA A 181 2.20 -0.70 -0.23
CA ALA A 181 0.93 -1.33 -0.57
C ALA A 181 0.39 -0.84 -1.92
N TRP A 182 0.44 0.48 -2.19
CA TRP A 182 0.05 1.00 -3.49
C TRP A 182 0.97 0.48 -4.60
N GLY A 183 2.28 0.41 -4.36
CA GLY A 183 3.25 -0.17 -5.29
C GLY A 183 2.95 -1.63 -5.59
N ALA A 184 2.77 -2.48 -4.57
CA ALA A 184 2.47 -3.90 -4.74
C ALA A 184 1.12 -4.12 -5.46
N PHE A 185 0.07 -3.43 -5.05
CA PHE A 185 -1.26 -3.47 -5.68
C PHE A 185 -1.19 -3.02 -7.15
N GLY A 186 -0.53 -1.88 -7.40
CA GLY A 186 -0.33 -1.33 -8.73
C GLY A 186 0.46 -2.27 -9.64
N ALA A 187 1.56 -2.87 -9.15
CA ALA A 187 2.38 -3.78 -9.93
C ALA A 187 1.59 -5.01 -10.41
N ILE A 188 0.85 -5.67 -9.51
CA ILE A 188 0.07 -6.87 -9.84
C ILE A 188 -1.03 -6.55 -10.85
N PHE A 189 -1.89 -5.55 -10.56
CA PHE A 189 -3.02 -5.26 -11.45
C PHE A 189 -2.59 -4.58 -12.75
N THR A 190 -1.49 -3.84 -12.76
CA THR A 190 -0.92 -3.29 -14.01
C THR A 190 -0.31 -4.40 -14.85
N ALA A 191 0.39 -5.38 -14.25
CA ALA A 191 0.90 -6.56 -14.96
C ALA A 191 -0.25 -7.35 -15.62
N ILE A 192 -1.34 -7.59 -14.90
CA ILE A 192 -2.56 -8.21 -15.43
C ILE A 192 -3.12 -7.38 -16.60
N ALA A 193 -3.23 -6.07 -16.45
CA ALA A 193 -3.75 -5.18 -17.49
C ALA A 193 -2.85 -5.15 -18.74
N VAL A 194 -1.53 -5.16 -18.57
CA VAL A 194 -0.55 -5.25 -19.68
C VAL A 194 -0.73 -6.57 -20.42
N ALA A 195 -0.81 -7.69 -19.70
CA ALA A 195 -1.00 -9.01 -20.33
C ALA A 195 -2.25 -9.06 -21.20
N HIS A 196 -3.37 -8.53 -20.74
CA HIS A 196 -4.60 -8.46 -21.52
C HIS A 196 -4.45 -7.62 -22.81
N THR A 197 -3.65 -6.55 -22.78
CA THR A 197 -3.47 -5.70 -23.96
C THR A 197 -2.53 -6.28 -25.01
N LEU A 198 -1.78 -7.33 -24.70
CA LEU A 198 -0.96 -8.03 -25.68
C LEU A 198 -1.78 -8.71 -26.80
N TYR A 199 -3.07 -8.93 -26.55
CA TYR A 199 -4.01 -9.46 -27.55
C TYR A 199 -4.76 -8.38 -28.33
N ALA A 200 -4.56 -7.10 -27.99
CA ALA A 200 -5.15 -5.99 -28.70
C ALA A 200 -4.43 -5.72 -30.05
N PRO A 201 -5.06 -5.00 -31.00
CA PRO A 201 -4.40 -4.57 -32.23
C PRO A 201 -3.09 -3.83 -31.98
N ARG A 202 -2.16 -3.91 -32.93
CA ARG A 202 -0.79 -3.34 -32.81
C ARG A 202 -0.78 -1.88 -32.37
N GLU A 203 -1.73 -1.09 -32.85
CA GLU A 203 -1.86 0.34 -32.52
C GLU A 203 -2.09 0.56 -31.01
N VAL A 204 -2.87 -0.30 -30.37
CA VAL A 204 -3.10 -0.23 -28.93
C VAL A 204 -1.86 -0.65 -28.13
N ILE A 205 -1.04 -1.55 -28.69
CA ILE A 205 0.21 -2.00 -28.03
C ILE A 205 1.23 -0.86 -27.98
N LEU A 206 1.34 -0.05 -29.02
CA LEU A 206 2.23 1.11 -29.05
C LEU A 206 1.83 2.19 -28.03
N TRP A 207 0.55 2.32 -27.69
CA TRP A 207 0.07 3.24 -26.67
C TRP A 207 0.21 2.71 -25.24
N ASN A 208 0.69 1.49 -25.03
CA ASN A 208 0.86 0.87 -23.72
C ASN A 208 2.08 1.37 -22.93
N TRP A 209 2.90 2.28 -23.46
CA TRP A 209 4.05 2.83 -22.74
C TRP A 209 3.67 3.41 -21.37
N ARG A 210 2.47 4.02 -21.26
CA ARG A 210 1.94 4.53 -19.97
C ARG A 210 1.76 3.41 -18.94
N ARG A 211 1.33 2.23 -19.36
CA ARG A 211 1.17 1.06 -18.48
C ARG A 211 2.52 0.47 -18.11
N ILE A 212 3.48 0.47 -19.02
CA ILE A 212 4.85 0.04 -18.72
C ILE A 212 5.47 0.97 -17.67
N LEU A 213 5.32 2.29 -17.85
CA LEU A 213 5.78 3.27 -16.86
C LEU A 213 5.06 3.11 -15.52
N LEU A 214 3.75 2.86 -15.53
CA LEU A 214 3.00 2.62 -14.29
C LEU A 214 3.45 1.34 -13.60
N LEU A 215 3.73 0.26 -14.35
CA LEU A 215 4.29 -0.97 -13.82
C LEU A 215 5.66 -0.72 -13.20
N SER A 216 6.54 0.01 -13.91
CA SER A 216 7.88 0.37 -13.41
C SER A 216 7.80 1.20 -12.13
N LEU A 217 6.94 2.23 -12.11
CA LEU A 217 6.72 3.07 -10.94
C LEU A 217 6.16 2.25 -9.75
N SER A 218 5.23 1.34 -10.03
CA SER A 218 4.66 0.47 -9.01
C SER A 218 5.70 -0.50 -8.44
N LEU A 219 6.56 -1.08 -9.29
CA LEU A 219 7.64 -1.97 -8.86
C LEU A 219 8.68 -1.23 -8.01
N VAL A 220 9.12 -0.03 -8.44
CA VAL A 220 10.10 0.74 -7.67
C VAL A 220 9.53 1.23 -6.36
N LEU A 221 8.26 1.61 -6.30
CA LEU A 221 7.61 1.99 -5.04
C LEU A 221 7.45 0.80 -4.11
N ALA A 222 7.08 -0.39 -4.61
CA ALA A 222 7.01 -1.58 -3.79
C ALA A 222 8.38 -1.92 -3.20
N VAL A 223 9.37 -2.22 -4.04
CA VAL A 223 10.68 -2.70 -3.61
C VAL A 223 11.51 -1.59 -2.95
N GLY A 224 11.45 -0.38 -3.47
CA GLY A 224 12.19 0.77 -2.94
C GLY A 224 11.64 1.28 -1.61
N SER A 225 10.34 1.12 -1.35
CA SER A 225 9.80 1.42 -0.02
C SER A 225 10.09 0.29 0.98
N GLN A 226 10.08 -0.96 0.53
CA GLN A 226 10.22 -2.12 1.39
C GLN A 226 10.89 -3.27 0.61
N PHE A 227 12.13 -3.60 0.94
CA PHE A 227 12.93 -4.59 0.21
C PHE A 227 12.28 -5.97 0.13
N SER A 228 11.56 -6.38 1.17
CA SER A 228 10.88 -7.67 1.22
C SER A 228 9.79 -7.82 0.15
N LEU A 229 9.27 -6.72 -0.43
CA LEU A 229 8.35 -6.75 -1.55
C LEU A 229 9.00 -7.10 -2.90
N VAL A 230 10.27 -7.45 -2.92
CA VAL A 230 10.91 -8.03 -4.11
C VAL A 230 10.14 -9.23 -4.67
N VAL A 231 9.39 -9.94 -3.84
CA VAL A 231 8.50 -11.04 -4.25
C VAL A 231 7.44 -10.61 -5.28
N VAL A 232 7.06 -9.34 -5.29
CA VAL A 232 6.09 -8.79 -6.26
C VAL A 232 6.65 -8.82 -7.69
N VAL A 233 7.97 -8.72 -7.85
CA VAL A 233 8.65 -8.70 -9.17
C VAL A 233 8.42 -9.99 -9.95
N PRO A 234 8.78 -11.20 -9.43
CA PRO A 234 8.49 -12.45 -10.11
C PRO A 234 6.99 -12.77 -10.15
N LEU A 235 6.21 -12.34 -9.16
CA LEU A 235 4.77 -12.55 -9.13
C LEU A 235 4.08 -11.79 -10.28
N ALA A 236 4.47 -10.54 -10.55
CA ALA A 236 4.00 -9.77 -11.69
C ALA A 236 4.31 -10.49 -13.02
N LEU A 237 5.53 -11.02 -13.19
CA LEU A 237 5.89 -11.83 -14.34
C LEU A 237 5.02 -13.09 -14.46
N ALA A 238 4.81 -13.81 -13.36
CA ALA A 238 3.99 -15.03 -13.35
C ALA A 238 2.56 -14.75 -13.86
N PHE A 239 1.92 -13.66 -13.41
CA PHE A 239 0.62 -13.24 -13.92
C PHE A 239 0.66 -12.89 -15.41
N MET A 240 1.70 -12.17 -15.87
CA MET A 240 1.84 -11.81 -17.27
C MET A 240 1.98 -13.06 -18.16
N LEU A 241 2.81 -14.03 -17.76
CA LEU A 241 3.03 -15.27 -18.51
C LEU A 241 1.79 -16.19 -18.49
N TYR A 242 1.07 -16.23 -17.37
CA TYR A 242 -0.15 -17.00 -17.24
C TYR A 242 -1.27 -16.47 -18.14
N LEU A 243 -1.46 -15.14 -18.18
CA LEU A 243 -2.53 -14.49 -18.95
C LEU A 243 -2.19 -14.33 -20.45
N ALA A 244 -0.91 -14.37 -20.81
CA ALA A 244 -0.48 -14.22 -22.19
C ALA A 244 0.28 -15.47 -22.71
N PRO A 245 -0.35 -16.68 -22.72
CA PRO A 245 0.34 -17.94 -23.03
C PRO A 245 0.89 -18.00 -24.47
N THR A 246 0.24 -17.32 -25.42
CA THR A 246 0.70 -17.27 -26.82
C THR A 246 1.67 -16.12 -27.09
N ARG A 247 1.81 -15.16 -26.16
CA ARG A 247 2.65 -13.97 -26.28
C ARG A 247 3.70 -13.88 -25.15
N ARG A 248 4.18 -15.00 -24.65
CA ARG A 248 5.11 -15.06 -23.50
C ARG A 248 6.38 -14.25 -23.70
N ILE A 249 6.95 -14.29 -24.90
CA ILE A 249 8.17 -13.52 -25.22
C ILE A 249 7.90 -12.02 -25.10
N ALA A 250 6.79 -11.54 -25.66
CA ALA A 250 6.41 -10.12 -25.57
C ALA A 250 6.14 -9.71 -24.12
N ALA A 251 5.44 -10.54 -23.35
CA ALA A 251 5.21 -10.32 -21.92
C ALA A 251 6.53 -10.23 -21.13
N PHE A 252 7.46 -11.14 -21.40
CA PHE A 252 8.77 -11.17 -20.76
C PHE A 252 9.62 -9.94 -21.12
N VAL A 253 9.65 -9.54 -22.42
CA VAL A 253 10.37 -8.34 -22.83
C VAL A 253 9.81 -7.08 -22.18
N ILE A 254 8.48 -6.92 -22.13
CA ILE A 254 7.85 -5.77 -21.46
C ILE A 254 8.18 -5.77 -19.98
N TRP A 255 8.14 -6.92 -19.31
CA TRP A 255 8.50 -7.04 -17.91
C TRP A 255 9.97 -6.66 -17.67
N ILE A 256 10.91 -7.11 -18.52
CA ILE A 256 12.33 -6.70 -18.45
C ILE A 256 12.46 -5.19 -18.57
N VAL A 257 11.79 -4.57 -19.55
CA VAL A 257 11.83 -3.12 -19.75
C VAL A 257 11.29 -2.40 -18.51
N ALA A 258 10.17 -2.88 -17.96
CA ALA A 258 9.61 -2.32 -16.73
C ALA A 258 10.57 -2.45 -15.54
N CYS A 259 11.22 -3.59 -15.37
CA CYS A 259 12.22 -3.82 -14.34
C CYS A 259 13.46 -2.92 -14.53
N ALA A 260 13.94 -2.75 -15.78
CA ALA A 260 15.07 -1.88 -16.07
C ALA A 260 14.78 -0.41 -15.72
N ILE A 261 13.59 0.08 -16.07
CA ILE A 261 13.15 1.43 -15.70
C ILE A 261 13.00 1.54 -14.17
N ALA A 262 12.39 0.54 -13.52
CA ALA A 262 12.26 0.52 -12.06
C ALA A 262 13.62 0.54 -11.36
N LEU A 263 14.59 -0.25 -11.86
CA LEU A 263 15.95 -0.29 -11.34
C LEU A 263 16.66 1.06 -11.52
N LEU A 264 16.49 1.69 -12.68
CA LEU A 264 17.05 3.03 -12.95
C LEU A 264 16.48 4.08 -11.99
N LEU A 265 15.17 4.08 -11.77
CA LEU A 265 14.51 4.98 -10.82
C LEU A 265 14.96 4.69 -9.37
N TRP A 266 15.14 3.43 -9.03
CA TRP A 266 15.66 3.05 -7.72
C TRP A 266 17.11 3.47 -7.55
N TYR A 267 17.96 3.27 -8.57
CA TYR A 267 19.34 3.74 -8.57
C TYR A 267 19.43 5.28 -8.47
N ALA A 268 18.51 6.00 -9.11
CA ALA A 268 18.42 7.46 -9.00
C ALA A 268 18.15 7.91 -7.55
N SER A 269 17.44 7.12 -6.72
CA SER A 269 17.23 7.45 -5.30
C SER A 269 18.52 7.38 -4.47
N TYR A 270 19.57 6.74 -4.98
CA TYR A 270 20.93 6.77 -4.43
C TYR A 270 21.81 7.86 -5.06
N PHE A 271 21.19 8.83 -5.77
CA PHE A 271 21.87 9.91 -6.50
C PHE A 271 22.96 9.39 -7.45
N PHE A 272 22.70 8.22 -8.06
CA PHE A 272 23.62 7.52 -8.98
C PHE A 272 24.97 7.12 -8.38
N HIS A 273 25.07 7.00 -7.04
CA HIS A 273 26.27 6.52 -6.38
C HIS A 273 26.31 4.98 -6.38
N ALA A 274 27.05 4.40 -7.31
CA ALA A 274 27.10 2.95 -7.53
C ALA A 274 27.57 2.18 -6.28
N ARG A 275 28.53 2.73 -5.52
CA ARG A 275 29.04 2.09 -4.30
C ARG A 275 27.95 2.05 -3.20
N ALA A 276 27.25 3.15 -2.98
CA ALA A 276 26.18 3.23 -1.99
C ALA A 276 24.99 2.32 -2.38
N PHE A 277 24.65 2.29 -3.66
CA PHE A 277 23.61 1.39 -4.17
C PHE A 277 23.97 -0.08 -3.94
N TRP A 278 25.19 -0.48 -4.30
CA TRP A 278 25.66 -1.84 -4.10
C TRP A 278 25.68 -2.24 -2.62
N GLN A 279 26.17 -1.38 -1.76
CA GLN A 279 26.18 -1.60 -0.30
C GLN A 279 24.76 -1.73 0.25
N GLY A 280 23.83 -0.86 -0.17
CA GLY A 280 22.41 -0.97 0.22
C GLY A 280 21.79 -2.31 -0.23
N MET A 281 22.17 -2.82 -1.40
CA MET A 281 21.68 -4.09 -1.90
C MET A 281 22.26 -5.29 -1.11
N VAL A 282 23.54 -5.26 -0.77
CA VAL A 282 24.20 -6.35 -0.04
C VAL A 282 23.71 -6.45 1.42
N HIS A 283 23.44 -5.32 2.06
CA HIS A 283 22.95 -5.28 3.45
C HIS A 283 21.42 -5.33 3.54
N GLY A 284 20.71 -5.31 2.41
CA GLY A 284 19.26 -5.36 2.38
C GLY A 284 18.70 -6.73 2.77
N SER A 285 17.75 -6.73 3.70
CA SER A 285 16.97 -7.93 4.07
C SER A 285 15.79 -8.08 3.11
N PHE A 286 15.98 -8.81 2.02
CA PHE A 286 14.93 -8.97 1.01
C PHE A 286 13.81 -9.90 1.46
N LEU A 287 14.13 -11.03 2.04
CA LEU A 287 13.16 -12.03 2.53
C LEU A 287 13.74 -12.75 3.75
N GLY A 288 13.47 -12.22 4.92
CA GLY A 288 13.83 -12.86 6.20
C GLY A 288 12.81 -13.92 6.63
N ILE A 289 12.61 -14.99 5.84
CA ILE A 289 11.62 -16.03 6.15
C ILE A 289 12.16 -16.94 7.25
N SER A 290 11.44 -17.00 8.36
CA SER A 290 11.67 -17.94 9.46
C SER A 290 10.79 -19.17 9.27
N TRP A 291 11.35 -20.27 8.81
CA TRP A 291 10.60 -21.52 8.63
C TRP A 291 9.96 -22.05 9.94
N PRO A 292 10.60 -21.96 11.11
CA PRO A 292 9.96 -22.32 12.38
C PRO A 292 8.69 -21.54 12.70
N ALA A 293 8.54 -20.32 12.19
CA ALA A 293 7.35 -19.51 12.43
C ALA A 293 6.06 -20.16 11.94
N TYR A 294 6.12 -20.95 10.86
CA TYR A 294 4.97 -21.69 10.34
C TYR A 294 4.47 -22.80 11.27
N THR A 295 5.26 -23.23 12.23
CA THR A 295 4.86 -24.22 13.25
C THR A 295 4.39 -23.58 14.55
N MET A 296 4.52 -22.26 14.69
CA MET A 296 4.17 -21.50 15.90
C MET A 296 2.73 -20.99 15.83
N PRO A 297 1.80 -21.48 16.67
CA PRO A 297 0.42 -20.95 16.69
C PRO A 297 0.34 -19.43 16.92
N GLY A 298 1.29 -18.87 17.70
CA GLY A 298 1.38 -17.46 17.99
C GLY A 298 1.52 -16.57 16.74
N ALA A 299 2.27 -17.03 15.71
CA ALA A 299 2.42 -16.26 14.47
C ALA A 299 1.08 -16.12 13.72
N TYR A 300 0.26 -17.17 13.70
CA TYR A 300 -1.07 -17.11 13.09
C TYR A 300 -2.01 -16.18 13.86
N HIS A 301 -2.02 -16.28 15.18
CA HIS A 301 -2.83 -15.39 16.03
C HIS A 301 -2.42 -13.93 15.85
N GLN A 302 -1.14 -13.64 15.77
CA GLN A 302 -0.63 -12.30 15.55
C GLN A 302 -1.11 -11.74 14.20
N VAL A 303 -0.96 -12.49 13.11
CA VAL A 303 -1.40 -12.07 11.77
C VAL A 303 -2.91 -11.86 11.72
N LEU A 304 -3.70 -12.76 12.31
CA LEU A 304 -5.16 -12.60 12.38
C LEU A 304 -5.58 -11.39 13.23
N ALA A 305 -4.93 -11.16 14.36
CA ALA A 305 -5.20 -10.00 15.20
C ALA A 305 -4.88 -8.69 14.48
N GLN A 306 -3.74 -8.61 13.81
CA GLN A 306 -3.33 -7.45 13.03
C GLN A 306 -4.25 -7.21 11.82
N LEU A 307 -4.68 -8.29 11.15
CA LEU A 307 -5.67 -8.19 10.07
C LEU A 307 -7.00 -7.64 10.58
N GLY A 308 -7.47 -8.11 11.74
CA GLY A 308 -8.66 -7.60 12.41
C GLY A 308 -8.54 -6.15 12.83
N GLN A 309 -7.38 -5.73 13.31
CA GLN A 309 -7.08 -4.32 13.63
C GLN A 309 -7.02 -3.45 12.38
N ALA A 310 -6.46 -3.98 11.28
CA ALA A 310 -6.42 -3.27 10.01
C ALA A 310 -7.82 -3.03 9.44
N SER A 311 -8.70 -4.03 9.49
CA SER A 311 -10.08 -3.93 9.04
C SER A 311 -11.00 -4.90 9.77
N PRO A 312 -11.72 -4.45 10.82
CA PRO A 312 -12.69 -5.29 11.54
C PRO A 312 -13.76 -5.91 10.64
N ALA A 313 -14.16 -5.22 9.57
CA ALA A 313 -15.10 -5.75 8.59
C ALA A 313 -14.63 -7.04 7.93
N LEU A 314 -13.31 -7.23 7.74
CA LEU A 314 -12.76 -8.45 7.16
C LEU A 314 -12.93 -9.66 8.08
N VAL A 315 -12.98 -9.48 9.40
CA VAL A 315 -13.19 -10.58 10.35
C VAL A 315 -14.51 -11.31 10.07
N VAL A 316 -15.53 -10.57 9.64
CA VAL A 316 -16.86 -11.13 9.30
C VAL A 316 -16.95 -11.44 7.81
N ALA A 317 -16.54 -10.51 6.95
CA ALA A 317 -16.75 -10.64 5.50
C ALA A 317 -15.87 -11.71 4.88
N LEU A 318 -14.63 -11.88 5.33
CA LEU A 318 -13.68 -12.82 4.73
C LEU A 318 -14.09 -14.28 4.91
N PRO A 319 -14.48 -14.77 6.11
CA PRO A 319 -15.00 -16.14 6.25
C PRO A 319 -16.21 -16.42 5.36
N VAL A 320 -17.17 -15.50 5.30
CA VAL A 320 -18.35 -15.64 4.43
C VAL A 320 -17.96 -15.72 2.96
N ALA A 321 -17.04 -14.83 2.53
CA ALA A 321 -16.54 -14.83 1.15
C ALA A 321 -15.79 -16.13 0.82
N LEU A 322 -14.95 -16.65 1.73
CA LEU A 322 -14.25 -17.93 1.54
C LEU A 322 -15.22 -19.11 1.46
N ILE A 323 -16.18 -19.20 2.38
CA ILE A 323 -17.21 -20.26 2.34
C ILE A 323 -17.95 -20.20 1.00
N THR A 324 -18.36 -19.02 0.56
CA THR A 324 -19.05 -18.84 -0.72
C THR A 324 -18.16 -19.25 -1.89
N TYR A 325 -16.90 -18.82 -1.91
CA TYR A 325 -15.93 -19.16 -2.94
C TYR A 325 -15.71 -20.68 -3.06
N PHE A 326 -15.56 -21.39 -1.94
CA PHE A 326 -15.33 -22.82 -1.95
C PHE A 326 -16.60 -23.63 -2.21
N SER A 327 -17.77 -23.17 -1.78
CA SER A 327 -19.03 -23.86 -1.99
C SER A 327 -19.64 -23.61 -3.38
N TRP A 328 -19.41 -22.44 -3.97
CA TRP A 328 -20.06 -22.02 -5.19
C TRP A 328 -19.10 -21.97 -6.38
N ARG A 329 -19.19 -22.95 -7.30
CA ARG A 329 -18.27 -23.09 -8.45
C ARG A 329 -18.24 -21.85 -9.36
N ARG A 330 -19.37 -21.12 -9.49
CA ARG A 330 -19.48 -19.93 -10.34
C ARG A 330 -18.59 -18.78 -9.84
N ALA A 331 -18.32 -18.72 -8.53
CA ALA A 331 -17.46 -17.71 -7.94
C ALA A 331 -15.96 -17.95 -8.21
N ARG A 332 -15.58 -19.13 -8.74
CA ARG A 332 -14.16 -19.54 -8.94
C ARG A 332 -13.65 -19.16 -10.31
N TYR A 333 -13.67 -17.90 -10.65
CA TYR A 333 -13.05 -17.41 -11.88
C TYR A 333 -11.85 -16.50 -11.56
N PHE A 334 -11.07 -16.16 -12.59
CA PHE A 334 -9.81 -15.44 -12.45
C PHE A 334 -9.95 -14.13 -11.65
N GLY A 335 -11.03 -13.37 -11.87
CA GLY A 335 -11.28 -12.10 -11.19
C GLY A 335 -11.31 -12.21 -9.65
N ASN A 336 -11.88 -13.31 -9.12
CA ASN A 336 -11.90 -13.58 -7.67
C ASN A 336 -10.65 -14.34 -7.22
N THR A 337 -10.14 -15.26 -8.05
CA THR A 337 -9.01 -16.12 -7.69
C THR A 337 -7.69 -15.36 -7.60
N ALA A 338 -7.44 -14.42 -8.50
CA ALA A 338 -6.17 -13.68 -8.52
C ALA A 338 -5.95 -12.82 -7.26
N PRO A 339 -6.91 -11.98 -6.82
CA PRO A 339 -6.75 -11.24 -5.57
C PRO A 339 -6.59 -12.15 -4.36
N LEU A 340 -7.38 -13.24 -4.29
CA LEU A 340 -7.29 -14.21 -3.20
C LEU A 340 -5.89 -14.87 -3.15
N LEU A 341 -5.36 -15.28 -4.29
CA LEU A 341 -4.04 -15.92 -4.38
C LEU A 341 -2.93 -14.97 -3.90
N VAL A 342 -2.97 -13.69 -4.32
CA VAL A 342 -2.01 -12.68 -3.87
C VAL A 342 -2.14 -12.42 -2.38
N ALA A 343 -3.37 -12.29 -1.87
CA ALA A 343 -3.61 -12.09 -0.44
C ALA A 343 -3.10 -13.28 0.39
N VAL A 344 -3.36 -14.51 -0.04
CA VAL A 344 -2.86 -15.74 0.63
C VAL A 344 -1.32 -15.77 0.63
N LEU A 345 -0.68 -15.38 -0.48
CA LEU A 345 0.78 -15.31 -0.53
C LEU A 345 1.31 -14.29 0.49
N PHE A 346 0.74 -13.09 0.55
CA PHE A 346 1.17 -12.08 1.52
C PHE A 346 0.89 -12.50 2.96
N LEU A 347 -0.23 -13.15 3.24
CA LEU A 347 -0.52 -13.69 4.57
C LEU A 347 0.45 -14.82 4.95
N ALA A 348 0.81 -15.68 4.00
CA ALA A 348 1.82 -16.70 4.23
C ALA A 348 3.19 -16.06 4.53
N LEU A 349 3.59 -15.03 3.79
CA LEU A 349 4.81 -14.27 4.09
C LEU A 349 4.74 -13.58 5.45
N ALA A 350 3.58 -13.04 5.83
CA ALA A 350 3.38 -12.43 7.15
C ALA A 350 3.61 -13.43 8.30
N ILE A 351 3.13 -14.67 8.15
CA ILE A 351 3.37 -15.74 9.11
C ILE A 351 4.86 -16.08 9.17
N GLY A 352 5.54 -16.15 8.01
CA GLY A 352 6.96 -16.47 7.91
C GLY A 352 7.88 -15.34 8.39
N THR A 353 7.39 -14.13 8.62
CA THR A 353 8.16 -12.94 9.02
C THR A 353 7.61 -12.27 10.29
N PRO A 354 7.45 -12.99 11.43
CA PRO A 354 6.76 -12.49 12.61
C PRO A 354 7.46 -11.29 13.28
N HIS A 355 8.74 -11.09 13.03
CA HIS A 355 9.55 -10.00 13.59
C HIS A 355 9.76 -8.85 12.61
N TYR A 356 8.98 -8.81 11.52
CA TYR A 356 9.09 -7.72 10.57
C TYR A 356 8.65 -6.40 11.21
N PRO A 357 9.45 -5.32 11.15
CA PRO A 357 9.07 -4.02 11.69
C PRO A 357 7.89 -3.43 10.91
N GLY A 358 7.01 -2.70 11.61
CA GLY A 358 5.84 -2.07 11.03
C GLY A 358 4.64 -3.03 10.88
N LEU A 359 3.71 -2.69 9.99
CA LEU A 359 2.48 -3.44 9.78
C LEU A 359 2.68 -4.71 8.93
N GLY A 360 3.85 -4.88 8.30
CA GLY A 360 4.25 -6.10 7.60
C GLY A 360 3.38 -6.49 6.40
N PHE A 361 3.54 -7.74 5.98
CA PHE A 361 2.85 -8.28 4.80
C PHE A 361 1.33 -8.43 4.96
N GLN A 362 0.81 -8.56 6.18
CA GLN A 362 -0.63 -8.62 6.42
C GLN A 362 -1.34 -7.34 5.98
N PHE A 363 -0.69 -6.19 6.11
CA PHE A 363 -1.23 -4.93 5.61
C PHE A 363 -1.26 -4.90 4.08
N MET A 364 -0.24 -5.49 3.42
CA MET A 364 -0.19 -5.62 1.97
C MET A 364 -1.28 -6.54 1.43
N ALA A 365 -1.75 -7.52 2.21
CA ALA A 365 -2.83 -8.41 1.84
C ALA A 365 -4.22 -7.72 1.82
N VAL A 366 -4.43 -6.71 2.68
CA VAL A 366 -5.75 -6.08 2.90
C VAL A 366 -6.40 -5.53 1.62
N PRO A 367 -5.73 -4.76 0.76
CA PRO A 367 -6.35 -4.27 -0.48
C PRO A 367 -6.81 -5.40 -1.40
N PHE A 368 -6.07 -6.50 -1.48
CA PHE A 368 -6.45 -7.67 -2.29
C PHE A 368 -7.64 -8.42 -1.68
N LEU A 369 -7.71 -8.51 -0.35
CA LEU A 369 -8.86 -9.07 0.35
C LEU A 369 -10.13 -8.23 0.13
N PHE A 370 -10.03 -6.90 0.09
CA PHE A 370 -11.16 -6.05 -0.26
C PHE A 370 -11.66 -6.30 -1.69
N VAL A 371 -10.75 -6.45 -2.66
CA VAL A 371 -11.13 -6.80 -4.03
C VAL A 371 -11.81 -8.16 -4.08
N PHE A 372 -11.28 -9.16 -3.39
CA PHE A 372 -11.85 -10.50 -3.31
C PHE A 372 -13.25 -10.50 -2.68
N VAL A 373 -13.40 -9.89 -1.49
CA VAL A 373 -14.69 -9.80 -0.79
C VAL A 373 -15.71 -9.05 -1.63
N ALA A 374 -15.30 -7.94 -2.26
CA ALA A 374 -16.18 -7.16 -3.12
C ALA A 374 -16.63 -7.94 -4.38
N GLY A 375 -15.74 -8.79 -4.93
CA GLY A 375 -16.09 -9.67 -6.05
C GLY A 375 -17.14 -10.71 -5.67
N ILE A 376 -16.91 -11.40 -4.56
CA ILE A 376 -17.90 -12.38 -4.05
C ILE A 376 -19.23 -11.69 -3.71
N ALA A 377 -19.19 -10.53 -3.08
CA ALA A 377 -20.39 -9.76 -2.77
C ALA A 377 -21.15 -9.31 -4.04
N ALA A 378 -20.43 -8.88 -5.08
CA ALA A 378 -21.02 -8.51 -6.36
C ALA A 378 -21.67 -9.75 -7.05
N ASP A 379 -20.98 -10.90 -7.05
CA ASP A 379 -21.52 -12.14 -7.59
C ASP A 379 -22.80 -12.58 -6.84
N LEU A 380 -22.82 -12.44 -5.51
CA LEU A 380 -24.00 -12.76 -4.69
C LEU A 380 -25.19 -11.82 -4.98
N LEU A 381 -24.94 -10.55 -5.34
CA LEU A 381 -25.98 -9.58 -5.74
C LEU A 381 -26.65 -9.95 -7.09
N GLU A 382 -26.01 -10.78 -7.91
CA GLU A 382 -26.59 -11.32 -9.15
C GLU A 382 -27.46 -12.56 -8.91
N THR A 383 -27.54 -13.05 -7.66
CA THR A 383 -28.31 -14.25 -7.32
C THR A 383 -29.80 -13.96 -7.14
N ARG A 384 -30.59 -15.03 -7.05
CA ARG A 384 -32.05 -15.00 -6.77
C ARG A 384 -32.38 -14.26 -5.44
N HIS A 385 -31.47 -14.27 -4.46
CA HIS A 385 -31.68 -13.66 -3.13
C HIS A 385 -31.11 -12.24 -3.01
N ARG A 386 -31.06 -11.50 -4.12
CA ARG A 386 -30.47 -10.16 -4.22
C ARG A 386 -30.84 -9.21 -3.08
N GLN A 387 -32.12 -9.18 -2.67
CA GLN A 387 -32.58 -8.24 -1.63
C GLN A 387 -31.98 -8.56 -0.25
N ILE A 388 -31.95 -9.84 0.13
CA ILE A 388 -31.36 -10.29 1.40
C ILE A 388 -29.86 -10.02 1.38
N THR A 389 -29.18 -10.38 0.29
CA THR A 389 -27.76 -10.12 0.11
C THR A 389 -27.45 -8.63 0.17
N LEU A 390 -28.22 -7.79 -0.49
CA LEU A 390 -28.06 -6.34 -0.45
C LEU A 390 -28.22 -5.80 0.98
N ALA A 391 -29.25 -6.25 1.71
CA ALA A 391 -29.46 -5.85 3.10
C ALA A 391 -28.31 -6.27 4.00
N ALA A 392 -27.78 -7.50 3.84
CA ALA A 392 -26.65 -8.00 4.60
C ALA A 392 -25.36 -7.21 4.30
N ILE A 393 -25.06 -6.93 3.02
CA ILE A 393 -23.90 -6.12 2.62
C ILE A 393 -24.03 -4.70 3.17
N LEU A 394 -25.16 -4.04 2.98
CA LEU A 394 -25.38 -2.68 3.51
C LEU A 394 -25.28 -2.65 5.03
N GLY A 395 -25.85 -3.64 5.73
CA GLY A 395 -25.73 -3.78 7.19
C GLY A 395 -24.28 -3.88 7.63
N LEU A 396 -23.47 -4.73 6.98
CA LEU A 396 -22.04 -4.86 7.26
C LEU A 396 -21.27 -3.56 7.02
N LEU A 397 -21.50 -2.90 5.87
CA LEU A 397 -20.81 -1.67 5.51
C LEU A 397 -21.16 -0.52 6.47
N VAL A 398 -22.45 -0.38 6.84
CA VAL A 398 -22.90 0.61 7.81
C VAL A 398 -22.34 0.33 9.20
N ALA A 399 -22.35 -0.93 9.65
CA ALA A 399 -21.76 -1.32 10.93
C ALA A 399 -20.25 -1.04 10.97
N SER A 400 -19.53 -1.35 9.88
CA SER A 400 -18.10 -1.06 9.75
C SER A 400 -17.82 0.45 9.80
N ALA A 401 -18.61 1.25 9.08
CA ALA A 401 -18.47 2.70 9.07
C ALA A 401 -18.78 3.30 10.45
N ALA A 402 -19.86 2.85 11.11
CA ALA A 402 -20.22 3.29 12.46
C ALA A 402 -19.14 2.93 13.48
N TRP A 403 -18.60 1.73 13.43
CA TRP A 403 -17.50 1.28 14.27
C TRP A 403 -16.26 2.16 14.09
N ASN A 404 -15.87 2.40 12.85
CA ASN A 404 -14.72 3.24 12.56
C ASN A 404 -14.90 4.69 13.04
N LEU A 405 -16.07 5.28 12.82
CA LEU A 405 -16.37 6.64 13.29
C LEU A 405 -16.38 6.72 14.82
N TRP A 406 -16.86 5.67 15.48
CA TRP A 406 -16.81 5.58 16.95
C TRP A 406 -15.38 5.45 17.48
N GLU A 407 -14.51 4.65 16.83
CA GLU A 407 -13.09 4.60 17.17
C GLU A 407 -12.42 5.96 16.99
N LEU A 408 -12.69 6.64 15.86
CA LEU A 408 -12.18 7.99 15.59
C LEU A 408 -12.62 8.99 16.69
N ALA A 409 -13.87 8.91 17.14
CA ALA A 409 -14.38 9.78 18.20
C ALA A 409 -13.71 9.50 19.57
N ARG A 410 -13.27 8.27 19.83
CA ARG A 410 -12.53 7.92 21.06
C ARG A 410 -11.10 8.45 21.09
N VAL A 411 -10.45 8.50 19.93
CA VAL A 411 -9.09 9.05 19.78
C VAL A 411 -9.12 10.59 19.87
N ALA A 412 -10.28 11.20 19.65
CA ALA A 412 -10.51 12.63 19.76
C ALA A 412 -10.63 13.12 21.19
#